data_c2ee372e6f27f4b203bd7948aa005575
#
_entry.id   c2ee372e6f27f4b203bd7948aa005575
#
_cell.length_a   1.000
_cell.length_b   1.000
_cell.length_c   1.000
_cell.angle_alpha   90.00
_cell.angle_beta   90.00
_cell.angle_gamma   90.00
#
_symmetry.space_group_name_H-M   'P 1'
#
loop_
_entity.id
_entity.type
_entity.pdbx_description
1 polymer ?
#
loop_
_entity_poly.entity_id
_entity_poly.type
_entity_poly.pdbx_seq_one_letter_code
_entity_poly.pdbx_strand_id
1 'polypeptide(L)'
;DGVMSRGLGDVYKRQARNQEARQAMAREAEQLLQQEAQQFLEWWDSLEAVPTINRLRSSMETIRVEELQKALSRMGPDFSARERKVVEALSKGIINKILHTPVTSLRAPQARQERQQALRTVERLFSLGDD
;
A
#
# COMPACT_ATOMS: atom_id res chain seq x y z
N ASP A 1 24.66 58.65 -24.56
CA ASP A 1 23.27 58.31 -24.11
C ASP A 1 22.78 56.93 -24.52
N GLY A 2 23.26 56.36 -25.64
CA GLY A 2 22.85 55.04 -26.09
C GLY A 2 23.36 53.88 -25.24
N VAL A 3 24.47 54.00 -24.52
CA VAL A 3 25.09 52.94 -23.70
C VAL A 3 24.37 52.77 -22.38
N MET A 4 23.85 53.82 -21.76
CA MET A 4 23.02 53.73 -20.55
C MET A 4 21.64 53.12 -20.81
N SER A 5 21.04 53.41 -21.93
CA SER A 5 19.78 52.84 -22.35
C SER A 5 19.86 51.33 -22.62
N ARG A 6 20.97 50.87 -23.20
CA ARG A 6 21.24 49.42 -23.41
C ARG A 6 21.47 48.68 -22.11
N GLY A 7 22.23 49.28 -21.16
CA GLY A 7 22.48 48.70 -19.84
C GLY A 7 21.21 48.53 -19.02
N LEU A 8 20.33 49.53 -19.04
CA LEU A 8 19.01 49.46 -18.39
C LEU A 8 18.11 48.39 -19.02
N GLY A 9 18.06 48.27 -20.33
CA GLY A 9 17.32 47.26 -21.05
C GLY A 9 17.80 45.83 -20.69
N ASP A 10 19.11 45.62 -20.56
CA ASP A 10 19.70 44.34 -20.16
C ASP A 10 19.37 44.00 -18.70
N VAL A 11 19.40 44.98 -17.80
CA VAL A 11 18.94 44.80 -16.39
C VAL A 11 17.48 44.39 -16.33
N TYR A 12 16.61 45.04 -17.05
CA TYR A 12 15.18 44.69 -17.10
C TYR A 12 14.97 43.28 -17.66
N LYS A 13 15.68 42.90 -18.70
CA LYS A 13 15.62 41.55 -19.27
C LYS A 13 16.08 40.46 -18.27
N ARG A 14 17.16 40.71 -17.51
CA ARG A 14 17.62 39.81 -16.46
C ARG A 14 16.61 39.68 -15.33
N GLN A 15 16.01 40.78 -14.88
CA GLN A 15 14.97 40.75 -13.85
C GLN A 15 13.75 39.97 -14.32
N ALA A 16 13.30 40.16 -15.56
CA ALA A 16 12.19 39.39 -16.12
C ALA A 16 12.51 37.90 -16.20
N ARG A 17 13.69 37.51 -16.65
CA ARG A 17 14.15 36.09 -16.66
C ARG A 17 14.22 35.51 -15.26
N ASN A 18 14.72 36.25 -14.27
CA ASN A 18 14.78 35.80 -12.89
C ASN A 18 13.38 35.62 -12.29
N GLN A 19 12.44 36.50 -12.60
CA GLN A 19 11.04 36.33 -12.18
C GLN A 19 10.37 35.12 -12.80
N GLU A 20 10.57 34.90 -14.10
CA GLU A 20 10.09 33.72 -14.80
C GLU A 20 10.67 32.43 -14.22
N ALA A 21 11.99 32.41 -13.94
CA ALA A 21 12.65 31.29 -13.32
C ALA A 21 12.10 31.00 -11.90
N ARG A 22 11.88 32.03 -11.09
CA ARG A 22 11.27 31.90 -9.76
C ARG A 22 9.84 31.37 -9.82
N GLN A 23 9.05 31.87 -10.77
CA GLN A 23 7.69 31.41 -10.97
C GLN A 23 7.64 29.96 -11.45
N ALA A 24 8.55 29.55 -12.32
CA ALA A 24 8.68 28.15 -12.75
C ALA A 24 9.08 27.24 -11.60
N MET A 25 10.06 27.64 -10.76
CA MET A 25 10.45 26.90 -9.55
C MET A 25 9.31 26.80 -8.54
N ALA A 26 8.56 27.88 -8.34
CA ALA A 26 7.39 27.88 -7.45
C ALA A 26 6.31 26.91 -7.93
N ARG A 27 6.05 26.86 -9.23
CA ARG A 27 5.09 25.91 -9.83
C ARG A 27 5.54 24.46 -9.69
N GLU A 28 6.83 24.17 -9.90
CA GLU A 28 7.39 22.84 -9.68
C GLU A 28 7.28 22.42 -8.21
N ALA A 29 7.62 23.29 -7.28
CA ALA A 29 7.49 23.05 -5.86
C ALA A 29 6.03 22.79 -5.45
N GLU A 30 5.11 23.57 -5.98
CA GLU A 30 3.67 23.39 -5.75
C GLU A 30 3.15 22.06 -6.28
N GLN A 31 3.58 21.65 -7.48
CA GLN A 31 3.25 20.35 -8.05
C GLN A 31 3.80 19.20 -7.21
N LEU A 32 5.05 19.29 -6.74
CA LEU A 32 5.65 18.30 -5.86
C LEU A 32 4.89 18.18 -4.54
N LEU A 33 4.52 19.31 -3.93
CA LEU A 33 3.72 19.34 -2.71
C LEU A 33 2.33 18.71 -2.90
N GLN A 34 1.69 18.98 -4.03
CA GLN A 34 0.40 18.38 -4.36
C GLN A 34 0.52 16.85 -4.54
N GLN A 35 1.56 16.39 -5.21
CA GLN A 35 1.82 14.96 -5.39
C GLN A 35 2.09 14.26 -4.04
N GLU A 36 2.91 14.84 -3.20
CA GLU A 36 3.18 14.33 -1.85
C GLU A 36 1.92 14.29 -0.98
N ALA A 37 1.12 15.36 -1.02
CA ALA A 37 -0.15 15.42 -0.31
C ALA A 37 -1.13 14.35 -0.81
N GLN A 38 -1.21 14.13 -2.12
CA GLN A 38 -2.05 13.11 -2.72
C GLN A 38 -1.62 11.70 -2.29
N GLN A 39 -0.33 11.41 -2.34
CA GLN A 39 0.22 10.13 -1.88
C GLN A 39 -0.04 9.89 -0.40
N PHE A 40 0.09 10.92 0.43
CA PHE A 40 -0.23 10.85 1.85
C PHE A 40 -1.71 10.53 2.10
N LEU A 41 -2.62 11.20 1.40
CA LEU A 41 -4.06 10.96 1.52
C LEU A 41 -4.44 9.55 1.06
N GLU A 42 -3.86 9.06 -0.02
CA GLU A 42 -4.06 7.69 -0.50
C GLU A 42 -3.58 6.67 0.53
N TRP A 43 -2.43 6.89 1.11
CA TRP A 43 -1.91 6.06 2.20
C TRP A 43 -2.82 6.11 3.42
N TRP A 44 -3.23 7.30 3.84
CA TRP A 44 -4.14 7.50 4.97
C TRP A 44 -5.47 6.76 4.76
N ASP A 45 -6.06 6.90 3.60
CA ASP A 45 -7.30 6.22 3.26
C ASP A 45 -7.12 4.69 3.23
N SER A 46 -5.96 4.20 2.83
CA SER A 46 -5.66 2.77 2.81
C SER A 46 -5.63 2.14 4.22
N LEU A 47 -5.38 2.93 5.26
CA LEU A 47 -5.38 2.45 6.65
C LEU A 47 -6.75 1.96 7.11
N GLU A 48 -7.83 2.37 6.49
CA GLU A 48 -9.18 1.87 6.75
C GLU A 48 -9.29 0.35 6.54
N ALA A 49 -8.48 -0.20 5.63
CA ALA A 49 -8.46 -1.62 5.34
C ALA A 49 -7.73 -2.48 6.40
N VAL A 50 -6.88 -1.87 7.25
CA VAL A 50 -6.01 -2.59 8.18
C VAL A 50 -6.76 -3.51 9.14
N PRO A 51 -7.84 -3.10 9.83
CA PRO A 51 -8.57 -3.98 10.74
C PRO A 51 -9.12 -5.22 10.04
N THR A 52 -9.73 -5.07 8.88
CA THR A 52 -10.29 -6.18 8.10
C THR A 52 -9.20 -7.12 7.60
N ILE A 53 -8.09 -6.58 7.11
CA ILE A 53 -6.93 -7.38 6.68
C ILE A 53 -6.38 -8.20 7.85
N ASN A 54 -6.25 -7.61 9.03
CA ASN A 54 -5.77 -8.32 10.22
C ASN A 54 -6.72 -9.44 10.65
N ARG A 55 -8.03 -9.19 10.63
CA ARG A 55 -9.03 -10.23 10.92
C ARG A 55 -8.99 -11.36 9.90
N LEU A 56 -8.86 -11.02 8.62
CA LEU A 56 -8.72 -12.01 7.55
C LEU A 56 -7.47 -12.86 7.75
N ARG A 57 -6.32 -12.25 8.02
CA ARG A 57 -5.07 -12.97 8.30
C ARG A 57 -5.18 -13.88 9.52
N SER A 58 -5.79 -13.41 10.60
CA SER A 58 -5.99 -14.20 11.81
C SER A 58 -6.90 -15.41 11.57
N SER A 59 -7.98 -15.22 10.83
CA SER A 59 -8.90 -16.30 10.45
C SER A 59 -8.20 -17.36 9.61
N MET A 60 -7.41 -16.96 8.62
CA MET A 60 -6.65 -17.89 7.78
C MET A 60 -5.56 -18.62 8.58
N GLU A 61 -4.91 -17.93 9.51
CA GLU A 61 -3.89 -18.54 10.38
C GLU A 61 -4.51 -19.60 11.29
N THR A 62 -5.67 -19.36 11.85
CA THR A 62 -6.41 -20.35 12.65
C THR A 62 -6.68 -21.61 11.84
N ILE A 63 -7.21 -21.47 10.64
CA ILE A 63 -7.45 -22.59 9.73
C ILE A 63 -6.16 -23.33 9.41
N ARG A 64 -5.10 -22.60 9.08
CA ARG A 64 -3.79 -23.18 8.76
C ARG A 64 -3.26 -24.04 9.91
N VAL A 65 -3.27 -23.51 11.12
CA VAL A 65 -2.77 -24.19 12.30
C VAL A 65 -3.57 -25.46 12.60
N GLU A 66 -4.88 -25.37 12.53
CA GLU A 66 -5.78 -26.52 12.75
C GLU A 66 -5.51 -27.64 11.73
N GLU A 67 -5.45 -27.32 10.46
CA GLU A 67 -5.21 -28.29 9.40
C GLU A 67 -3.79 -28.86 9.44
N LEU A 68 -2.80 -28.02 9.79
CA LEU A 68 -1.42 -28.45 9.98
C LEU A 68 -1.31 -29.49 11.11
N GLN A 69 -1.96 -29.23 12.25
CA GLN A 69 -1.97 -30.18 13.39
C GLN A 69 -2.60 -31.50 13.01
N LYS A 70 -3.69 -31.49 12.27
CA LYS A 70 -4.31 -32.72 11.73
C LYS A 70 -3.35 -33.48 10.82
N ALA A 71 -2.68 -32.77 9.91
CA ALA A 71 -1.72 -33.39 8.99
C ALA A 71 -0.51 -34.00 9.76
N LEU A 72 0.07 -33.25 10.69
CA LEU A 72 1.20 -33.74 11.51
C LEU A 72 0.82 -34.95 12.34
N SER A 73 -0.40 -35.00 12.87
CA SER A 73 -0.90 -36.16 13.62
C SER A 73 -1.02 -37.41 12.77
N ARG A 74 -1.43 -37.25 11.50
CA ARG A 74 -1.55 -38.34 10.52
C ARG A 74 -0.22 -38.83 9.99
N MET A 75 0.80 -37.99 9.96
CA MET A 75 2.13 -38.33 9.50
C MET A 75 2.81 -39.39 10.38
N GLY A 76 2.48 -39.41 11.68
CA GLY A 76 3.03 -40.38 12.60
C GLY A 76 4.50 -40.12 13.03
N PRO A 77 5.11 -41.05 13.78
CA PRO A 77 6.46 -40.85 14.34
C PRO A 77 7.59 -41.06 13.33
N ASP A 78 7.32 -41.68 12.18
CA ASP A 78 8.35 -41.99 11.17
C ASP A 78 8.87 -40.80 10.40
N PHE A 79 8.17 -39.67 10.48
CA PHE A 79 8.55 -38.44 9.80
C PHE A 79 9.54 -37.62 10.64
N SER A 80 10.63 -37.20 10.01
CA SER A 80 11.67 -36.40 10.62
C SER A 80 11.18 -34.95 10.93
N ALA A 81 11.90 -34.29 11.83
CA ALA A 81 11.65 -32.88 12.14
C ALA A 81 11.78 -31.98 10.89
N ARG A 82 12.68 -32.35 9.98
CA ARG A 82 12.87 -31.65 8.71
C ARG A 82 11.65 -31.77 7.79
N GLU A 83 11.09 -32.96 7.67
CA GLU A 83 9.89 -33.20 6.85
C GLU A 83 8.68 -32.49 7.44
N ARG A 84 8.52 -32.46 8.74
CA ARG A 84 7.49 -31.70 9.45
C ARG A 84 7.61 -30.18 9.17
N LYS A 85 8.82 -29.64 9.17
CA LYS A 85 9.08 -28.23 8.80
C LYS A 85 8.73 -27.91 7.35
N VAL A 86 8.97 -28.84 6.43
CA VAL A 86 8.59 -28.67 5.01
C VAL A 86 7.08 -28.56 4.87
N VAL A 87 6.32 -29.40 5.54
CA VAL A 87 4.83 -29.34 5.53
C VAL A 87 4.33 -28.05 6.15
N GLU A 88 4.92 -27.61 7.25
CA GLU A 88 4.59 -26.32 7.86
C GLU A 88 4.87 -25.16 6.91
N ALA A 89 6.04 -25.12 6.27
CA ALA A 89 6.41 -24.11 5.29
C ALA A 89 5.47 -24.10 4.08
N LEU A 90 5.06 -25.28 3.61
CA LEU A 90 4.08 -25.42 2.54
C LEU A 90 2.75 -24.75 2.91
N SER A 91 2.23 -25.02 4.11
CA SER A 91 0.98 -24.44 4.59
C SER A 91 1.05 -22.92 4.68
N LYS A 92 2.14 -22.35 5.17
CA LYS A 92 2.38 -20.90 5.20
C LYS A 92 2.45 -20.31 3.80
N GLY A 93 3.15 -20.97 2.89
CA GLY A 93 3.29 -20.53 1.50
C GLY A 93 1.95 -20.47 0.77
N ILE A 94 1.09 -21.46 0.97
CA ILE A 94 -0.26 -21.48 0.38
C ILE A 94 -1.10 -20.30 0.88
N ILE A 95 -1.18 -20.11 2.18
CA ILE A 95 -1.94 -19.01 2.79
C ILE A 95 -1.41 -17.66 2.31
N ASN A 96 -0.11 -17.46 2.31
CA ASN A 96 0.49 -16.20 1.86
C ASN A 96 0.16 -15.89 0.39
N LYS A 97 0.18 -16.88 -0.47
CA LYS A 97 -0.19 -16.71 -1.89
C LYS A 97 -1.66 -16.41 -2.08
N ILE A 98 -2.54 -17.08 -1.34
CA ILE A 98 -3.99 -16.84 -1.38
C ILE A 98 -4.31 -15.42 -0.91
N LEU A 99 -3.67 -14.95 0.17
CA LEU A 99 -3.92 -13.64 0.76
C LEU A 99 -3.29 -12.48 -0.03
N HIS A 100 -2.28 -12.75 -0.86
CA HIS A 100 -1.53 -11.68 -1.55
C HIS A 100 -2.44 -10.77 -2.38
N THR A 101 -3.23 -11.33 -3.25
CA THR A 101 -4.10 -10.55 -4.14
C THR A 101 -5.20 -9.80 -3.39
N PRO A 102 -5.98 -10.42 -2.51
CA PRO A 102 -6.99 -9.72 -1.73
C PRO A 102 -6.41 -8.58 -0.88
N VAL A 103 -5.33 -8.80 -0.18
CA VAL A 103 -4.69 -7.79 0.67
C VAL A 103 -4.16 -6.63 -0.17
N THR A 104 -3.49 -6.91 -1.27
CA THR A 104 -3.00 -5.89 -2.19
C THR A 104 -4.15 -5.07 -2.79
N SER A 105 -5.23 -5.72 -3.18
CA SER A 105 -6.42 -5.06 -3.73
C SER A 105 -7.11 -4.14 -2.72
N LEU A 106 -7.22 -4.56 -1.48
CA LEU A 106 -7.84 -3.75 -0.41
C LEU A 106 -7.01 -2.52 -0.05
N ARG A 107 -5.68 -2.60 -0.20
CA ARG A 107 -4.75 -1.49 0.05
C ARG A 107 -4.53 -0.58 -1.15
N ALA A 108 -4.84 -1.04 -2.35
CA ALA A 108 -4.60 -0.27 -3.56
C ALA A 108 -5.35 1.07 -3.55
N PRO A 109 -4.80 2.11 -4.17
CA PRO A 109 -5.49 3.36 -4.37
C PRO A 109 -6.82 3.14 -5.10
N GLN A 110 -7.90 3.60 -4.49
CA GLN A 110 -9.26 3.46 -5.03
C GLN A 110 -10.19 4.46 -4.35
N ALA A 111 -11.37 4.67 -4.91
CA ALA A 111 -12.38 5.50 -4.28
C ALA A 111 -12.78 4.91 -2.91
N ARG A 112 -12.98 5.79 -1.93
CA ARG A 112 -13.33 5.38 -0.55
C ARG A 112 -14.56 4.49 -0.50
N GLN A 113 -15.58 4.81 -1.28
CA GLN A 113 -16.81 4.04 -1.33
C GLN A 113 -16.59 2.62 -1.89
N GLU A 114 -15.74 2.49 -2.91
CA GLU A 114 -15.38 1.19 -3.47
C GLU A 114 -14.61 0.34 -2.44
N ARG A 115 -13.66 0.95 -1.73
CA ARG A 115 -12.92 0.26 -0.67
C ARG A 115 -13.85 -0.22 0.43
N GLN A 116 -14.74 0.64 0.92
CA GLN A 116 -15.70 0.27 1.97
C GLN A 116 -16.59 -0.88 1.55
N GLN A 117 -17.06 -0.88 0.31
CA GLN A 117 -17.85 -1.97 -0.23
C GLN A 117 -17.07 -3.28 -0.32
N ALA A 118 -15.81 -3.21 -0.79
CA ALA A 118 -14.92 -4.37 -0.83
C ALA A 118 -14.66 -4.94 0.56
N LEU A 119 -14.39 -4.08 1.55
CA LEU A 119 -14.18 -4.48 2.94
C LEU A 119 -15.42 -5.20 3.51
N ARG A 120 -16.61 -4.66 3.32
CA ARG A 120 -17.85 -5.31 3.76
C ARG A 120 -18.08 -6.65 3.08
N THR A 121 -17.75 -6.76 1.82
CA THR A 121 -17.86 -8.02 1.08
C THR A 121 -16.91 -9.08 1.63
N VAL A 122 -15.68 -8.72 1.88
CA VAL A 122 -14.67 -9.63 2.47
C VAL A 122 -15.12 -10.06 3.87
N GLU A 123 -15.55 -9.15 4.72
CA GLU A 123 -16.04 -9.44 6.06
C GLU A 123 -17.22 -10.43 6.05
N ARG A 124 -18.12 -10.25 5.11
CA ARG A 124 -19.26 -11.15 4.94
C ARG A 124 -18.84 -12.51 4.41
N LEU A 125 -18.05 -12.58 3.36
CA LEU A 125 -17.66 -13.82 2.69
C LEU A 125 -16.79 -14.72 3.57
N PHE A 126 -15.95 -14.13 4.38
CA PHE A 126 -15.05 -14.84 5.29
C PHE A 126 -15.56 -14.91 6.73
N SER A 127 -16.78 -14.45 6.96
CA SER A 127 -17.41 -14.44 8.30
C SER A 127 -16.54 -13.80 9.38
N LEU A 128 -15.95 -12.65 9.02
CA LEU A 128 -15.12 -11.87 9.94
C LEU A 128 -16.05 -11.00 10.81
N GLY A 129 -16.75 -11.62 11.75
CA GLY A 129 -17.68 -10.91 12.61
C GLY A 129 -17.01 -9.86 13.50
N ASP A 130 -17.78 -8.87 13.92
CA ASP A 130 -17.41 -7.99 15.01
C ASP A 130 -17.46 -8.78 16.32
N ASP A 131 -16.29 -9.01 16.93
CA ASP A 131 -16.17 -9.43 18.32
C ASP A 131 -16.31 -8.24 19.25
#